data_5a095b16cf5822ae0e22905e96c3cb90
#
_entry.id   5a095b16cf5822ae0e22905e96c3cb90
#
_cell.length_a   1.000
_cell.length_b   1.000
_cell.length_c   1.000
_cell.angle_alpha   90.00
_cell.angle_beta   90.00
_cell.angle_gamma   90.00
#
_symmetry.space_group_name_H-M   'P 1'
#
loop_
_entity.id
_entity.type
_entity.pdbx_description
1 polymer ?
#
loop_
_entity_poly.entity_id
_entity_poly.type
_entity_poly.pdbx_seq_one_letter_code
_entity_poly.pdbx_strand_id
1 'polypeptide(L)'
;MRELLRAGFRRMGKSIVFWLSMAASALWSGAIVAIRYSELETRPQYGDLDYILWEFTPMMGIFAAVFVCLFIGVEHSDGTMRNKLAVGHSRWAVYFSNFTVCAAANLAVMFTWVAVTFCLGVPLLGAPKISAPEILLNLALAALTVVSSTAIFLLVAMLTTNKAASAVACILLSLALVIAGSYFYQSLQEPEMTSPGMMVNSDGSMEWIDPQPNPRYLEGPIRKVYEVMAMVLPTGQQIIINDQYLAQRWSDFFSFTLVTIQPWTMALCSVLVTVLAVWTGAAIFRRKDLK
;
A
#
# COMPACT_ATOMS: atom_id res chain seq x y z
N MET A 1 -28.30 2.58 9.15
CA MET A 1 -27.09 2.11 8.45
C MET A 1 -27.25 2.13 6.92
N ARG A 2 -28.30 1.46 6.37
CA ARG A 2 -28.52 1.39 4.90
C ARG A 2 -28.62 2.77 4.23
N GLU A 3 -29.32 3.73 4.84
CA GLU A 3 -29.46 5.09 4.32
C GLU A 3 -28.14 5.86 4.33
N LEU A 4 -27.35 5.73 5.40
CA LEU A 4 -26.01 6.33 5.48
C LEU A 4 -25.08 5.81 4.39
N LEU A 5 -25.08 4.50 4.15
CA LEU A 5 -24.29 3.89 3.07
C LEU A 5 -24.74 4.40 1.69
N ARG A 6 -26.07 4.41 1.44
CA ARG A 6 -26.62 4.92 0.17
C ARG A 6 -26.23 6.39 -0.08
N ALA A 7 -26.34 7.22 0.95
CA ALA A 7 -25.94 8.62 0.88
C ALA A 7 -24.41 8.76 0.67
N GLY A 8 -23.62 7.96 1.38
CA GLY A 8 -22.17 7.93 1.27
C GLY A 8 -21.69 7.53 -0.14
N PHE A 9 -22.22 6.44 -0.70
CA PHE A 9 -21.87 6.00 -2.06
C PHE A 9 -22.32 7.00 -3.14
N ARG A 10 -23.51 7.62 -2.97
CA ARG A 10 -23.97 8.67 -3.88
C ARG A 10 -23.03 9.89 -3.84
N ARG A 11 -22.55 10.27 -2.66
CA ARG A 11 -21.57 11.35 -2.50
C ARG A 11 -20.21 10.98 -3.10
N MET A 12 -19.73 9.75 -2.87
CA MET A 12 -18.51 9.22 -3.47
C MET A 12 -18.56 9.34 -5.01
N GLY A 13 -19.64 8.86 -5.64
CA GLY A 13 -19.79 8.94 -7.10
C GLY A 13 -19.87 10.37 -7.67
N LYS A 14 -20.18 11.38 -6.82
CA LYS A 14 -20.15 12.80 -7.19
C LYS A 14 -18.85 13.51 -6.79
N SER A 15 -17.96 12.84 -6.06
CA SER A 15 -16.71 13.41 -5.57
C SER A 15 -15.69 13.53 -6.70
N ILE A 16 -15.21 14.75 -6.96
CA ILE A 16 -14.12 14.97 -7.91
C ILE A 16 -12.84 14.26 -7.46
N VAL A 17 -12.59 14.16 -6.15
CA VAL A 17 -11.41 13.48 -5.58
C VAL A 17 -11.43 11.99 -5.95
N PHE A 18 -12.60 11.34 -5.92
CA PHE A 18 -12.74 9.94 -6.33
C PHE A 18 -12.35 9.75 -7.80
N TRP A 19 -12.92 10.55 -8.69
CA TRP A 19 -12.65 10.44 -10.13
C TRP A 19 -11.21 10.82 -10.50
N LEU A 20 -10.63 11.82 -9.80
CA LEU A 20 -9.21 12.16 -9.98
C LEU A 20 -8.30 11.03 -9.51
N SER A 21 -8.62 10.35 -8.39
CA SER A 21 -7.86 9.19 -7.93
C SER A 21 -7.93 8.03 -8.92
N MET A 22 -9.12 7.75 -9.47
CA MET A 22 -9.32 6.74 -10.52
C MET A 22 -8.52 7.08 -11.77
N ALA A 23 -8.62 8.33 -12.25
CA ALA A 23 -7.88 8.80 -13.43
C ALA A 23 -6.35 8.75 -13.20
N ALA A 24 -5.86 9.20 -12.05
CA ALA A 24 -4.45 9.14 -11.72
C ALA A 24 -3.93 7.70 -11.67
N SER A 25 -4.70 6.78 -11.08
CA SER A 25 -4.37 5.35 -11.05
C SER A 25 -4.32 4.76 -12.47
N ALA A 26 -5.30 5.08 -13.32
CA ALA A 26 -5.35 4.61 -14.69
C ALA A 26 -4.18 5.16 -15.55
N LEU A 27 -3.91 6.47 -15.44
CA LEU A 27 -2.80 7.12 -16.16
C LEU A 27 -1.45 6.58 -15.72
N TRP A 28 -1.26 6.39 -14.43
CA TRP A 28 -0.02 5.83 -13.89
C TRP A 28 0.20 4.39 -14.39
N SER A 29 -0.82 3.53 -14.30
CA SER A 29 -0.75 2.17 -14.85
C SER A 29 -0.44 2.17 -16.34
N GLY A 30 -1.14 2.99 -17.14
CA GLY A 30 -0.90 3.12 -18.57
C GLY A 30 0.52 3.62 -18.91
N ALA A 31 1.03 4.59 -18.14
CA ALA A 31 2.39 5.09 -18.30
C ALA A 31 3.44 4.01 -18.00
N ILE A 32 3.27 3.23 -16.93
CA ILE A 32 4.18 2.11 -16.61
C ILE A 32 4.18 1.08 -17.75
N VAL A 33 3.00 0.67 -18.24
CA VAL A 33 2.91 -0.27 -19.38
C VAL A 33 3.60 0.30 -20.61
N ALA A 34 3.39 1.58 -20.93
CA ALA A 34 4.03 2.22 -22.08
C ALA A 34 5.57 2.30 -21.94
N ILE A 35 6.06 2.64 -20.75
CA ILE A 35 7.51 2.67 -20.47
C ILE A 35 8.10 1.26 -20.65
N ARG A 36 7.49 0.23 -20.08
CA ARG A 36 7.97 -1.15 -20.22
C ARG A 36 7.93 -1.64 -21.67
N TYR A 37 6.89 -1.28 -22.40
CA TYR A 37 6.81 -1.59 -23.82
C TYR A 37 7.93 -0.94 -24.63
N SER A 38 8.28 0.30 -24.36
CA SER A 38 9.39 1.00 -25.03
C SER A 38 10.77 0.42 -24.69
N GLU A 39 10.91 -0.25 -23.54
CA GLU A 39 12.16 -0.88 -23.09
C GLU A 39 12.34 -2.31 -23.60
N LEU A 40 11.32 -2.92 -24.23
CA LEU A 40 11.37 -4.33 -24.66
C LEU A 40 12.54 -4.66 -25.57
N GLU A 41 12.90 -3.75 -26.50
CA GLU A 41 14.02 -3.98 -27.42
C GLU A 41 15.39 -3.89 -26.75
N THR A 42 15.53 -3.01 -25.75
CA THR A 42 16.81 -2.76 -25.05
C THR A 42 17.00 -3.63 -23.83
N ARG A 43 15.90 -4.03 -23.19
CA ARG A 43 15.88 -4.77 -21.92
C ARG A 43 14.77 -5.81 -21.89
N PRO A 44 14.81 -6.84 -22.76
CA PRO A 44 13.72 -7.82 -22.88
C PRO A 44 13.44 -8.58 -21.58
N GLN A 45 14.42 -8.66 -20.68
CA GLN A 45 14.25 -9.29 -19.36
C GLN A 45 13.26 -8.58 -18.43
N TYR A 46 12.95 -7.30 -18.68
CA TYR A 46 11.98 -6.52 -17.88
C TYR A 46 10.59 -6.45 -18.53
N GLY A 47 10.41 -7.08 -19.70
CA GLY A 47 9.18 -7.00 -20.48
C GLY A 47 8.03 -7.85 -19.98
N ASP A 48 8.20 -8.61 -18.89
CA ASP A 48 7.15 -9.47 -18.38
C ASP A 48 6.08 -8.67 -17.62
N LEU A 49 4.81 -8.95 -17.90
CA LEU A 49 3.66 -8.32 -17.23
C LEU A 49 3.68 -8.52 -15.71
N ASP A 50 4.25 -9.64 -15.26
CA ASP A 50 4.34 -10.03 -13.85
C ASP A 50 5.05 -8.98 -12.99
N TYR A 51 6.00 -8.21 -13.57
CA TYR A 51 6.71 -7.16 -12.85
C TYR A 51 5.85 -5.96 -12.53
N ILE A 52 5.07 -5.50 -13.50
CA ILE A 52 4.31 -4.28 -13.38
C ILE A 52 2.97 -4.48 -12.70
N LEU A 53 2.52 -5.74 -12.62
CA LEU A 53 1.23 -6.06 -12.04
C LEU A 53 1.12 -5.61 -10.57
N TRP A 54 2.23 -5.62 -9.83
CA TRP A 54 2.27 -5.33 -8.39
C TRP A 54 2.85 -3.95 -8.06
N GLU A 55 3.39 -3.21 -9.04
CA GLU A 55 4.00 -1.88 -8.82
C GLU A 55 3.05 -0.84 -8.20
N PHE A 56 1.73 -1.10 -8.23
CA PHE A 56 0.74 -0.22 -7.58
C PHE A 56 0.75 -0.33 -6.06
N THR A 57 1.15 -1.48 -5.51
CA THR A 57 0.91 -1.78 -4.10
C THR A 57 1.54 -0.77 -3.15
N PRO A 58 2.80 -0.32 -3.28
CA PRO A 58 3.39 0.69 -2.40
C PRO A 58 2.70 2.05 -2.50
N MET A 59 2.09 2.37 -3.65
CA MET A 59 1.41 3.66 -3.86
C MET A 59 0.01 3.71 -3.27
N MET A 60 -0.63 2.56 -3.04
CA MET A 60 -2.02 2.51 -2.54
C MET A 60 -2.20 3.14 -1.16
N GLY A 61 -1.17 3.12 -0.31
CA GLY A 61 -1.18 3.84 0.96
C GLY A 61 -1.34 5.35 0.78
N ILE A 62 -0.65 5.94 -0.20
CA ILE A 62 -0.72 7.37 -0.51
C ILE A 62 -2.09 7.72 -1.10
N PHE A 63 -2.60 6.93 -2.06
CA PHE A 63 -3.96 7.12 -2.60
C PHE A 63 -5.01 7.05 -1.50
N ALA A 64 -4.91 6.08 -0.58
CA ALA A 64 -5.82 5.95 0.53
C ALA A 64 -5.76 7.17 1.47
N ALA A 65 -4.58 7.67 1.80
CA ALA A 65 -4.41 8.85 2.63
C ALA A 65 -5.06 10.10 2.00
N VAL A 66 -4.74 10.37 0.73
CA VAL A 66 -5.26 11.54 0.00
C VAL A 66 -6.78 11.47 -0.15
N PHE A 67 -7.31 10.32 -0.59
CA PHE A 67 -8.75 10.18 -0.76
C PHE A 67 -9.48 10.35 0.58
N VAL A 68 -9.08 9.62 1.61
CA VAL A 68 -9.77 9.64 2.91
C VAL A 68 -9.74 11.01 3.55
N CYS A 69 -8.56 11.67 3.60
CA CYS A 69 -8.47 12.98 4.24
C CYS A 69 -9.29 14.06 3.54
N LEU A 70 -9.32 14.06 2.21
CA LEU A 70 -10.10 15.05 1.45
C LEU A 70 -11.60 14.73 1.50
N PHE A 71 -11.99 13.47 1.36
CA PHE A 71 -13.38 13.04 1.36
C PHE A 71 -14.04 13.26 2.73
N ILE A 72 -13.38 12.89 3.82
CA ILE A 72 -13.86 13.11 5.19
C ILE A 72 -13.71 14.58 5.61
N GLY A 73 -12.64 15.24 5.17
CA GLY A 73 -12.41 16.67 5.44
C GLY A 73 -13.53 17.56 4.93
N VAL A 74 -14.13 17.23 3.77
CA VAL A 74 -15.33 17.92 3.25
C VAL A 74 -16.54 17.68 4.17
N GLU A 75 -16.74 16.48 4.71
CA GLU A 75 -17.84 16.23 5.67
C GLU A 75 -17.74 17.07 6.94
N HIS A 76 -16.52 17.32 7.39
CA HIS A 76 -16.31 18.19 8.56
C HIS A 76 -16.55 19.66 8.22
N SER A 77 -16.03 20.15 7.09
CA SER A 77 -16.16 21.55 6.70
C SER A 77 -17.60 21.95 6.36
N ASP A 78 -18.35 21.05 5.73
CA ASP A 78 -19.74 21.31 5.31
C ASP A 78 -20.75 21.05 6.45
N GLY A 79 -20.30 20.64 7.63
CA GLY A 79 -21.17 20.33 8.77
C GLY A 79 -22.07 19.10 8.57
N THR A 80 -21.85 18.33 7.48
CA THR A 80 -22.68 17.14 7.18
C THR A 80 -22.55 16.07 8.24
N MET A 81 -21.39 15.99 8.92
CA MET A 81 -21.16 15.10 10.04
C MET A 81 -22.12 15.39 11.21
N ARG A 82 -22.32 16.67 11.55
CA ARG A 82 -23.26 17.11 12.59
C ARG A 82 -24.69 16.81 12.19
N ASN A 83 -25.05 17.09 10.94
CA ASN A 83 -26.38 16.84 10.43
C ASN A 83 -26.77 15.36 10.52
N LYS A 84 -25.86 14.43 10.21
CA LYS A 84 -26.09 12.99 10.36
C LYS A 84 -26.42 12.61 11.81
N LEU A 85 -25.75 13.22 12.78
CA LEU A 85 -26.01 12.97 14.21
C LEU A 85 -27.30 13.66 14.70
N ALA A 86 -27.59 14.87 14.21
CA ALA A 86 -28.82 15.61 14.57
C ALA A 86 -30.08 14.89 14.11
N VAL A 87 -30.02 14.17 12.98
CA VAL A 87 -31.14 13.34 12.47
C VAL A 87 -31.29 12.02 13.26
N GLY A 88 -30.40 11.76 14.26
CA GLY A 88 -30.51 10.62 15.16
C GLY A 88 -29.68 9.39 14.79
N HIS A 89 -28.77 9.50 13.81
CA HIS A 89 -27.85 8.39 13.52
C HIS A 89 -26.81 8.23 14.64
N SER A 90 -26.56 6.99 15.05
CA SER A 90 -25.52 6.72 16.05
C SER A 90 -24.12 7.03 15.51
N ARG A 91 -23.21 7.49 16.35
CA ARG A 91 -21.81 7.79 15.99
C ARG A 91 -21.09 6.58 15.42
N TRP A 92 -21.38 5.39 15.93
CA TRP A 92 -20.88 4.13 15.38
C TRP A 92 -21.34 3.93 13.93
N ALA A 93 -22.63 4.09 13.66
CA ALA A 93 -23.16 3.93 12.32
C ALA A 93 -22.55 4.92 11.33
N VAL A 94 -22.32 6.16 11.75
CA VAL A 94 -21.64 7.17 10.92
C VAL A 94 -20.19 6.78 10.63
N TYR A 95 -19.44 6.33 11.65
CA TYR A 95 -18.06 5.91 11.49
C TYR A 95 -17.93 4.71 10.54
N PHE A 96 -18.68 3.63 10.79
CA PHE A 96 -18.67 2.43 9.95
C PHE A 96 -19.14 2.70 8.52
N SER A 97 -20.14 3.57 8.34
CA SER A 97 -20.58 3.97 7.01
C SER A 97 -19.46 4.67 6.23
N ASN A 98 -18.74 5.61 6.86
CA ASN A 98 -17.62 6.30 6.25
C ASN A 98 -16.46 5.34 5.96
N PHE A 99 -16.17 4.40 6.87
CA PHE A 99 -15.17 3.36 6.64
C PHE A 99 -15.51 2.53 5.39
N THR A 100 -16.72 2.01 5.31
CA THR A 100 -17.15 1.16 4.18
C THR A 100 -17.07 1.91 2.86
N VAL A 101 -17.50 3.16 2.81
CA VAL A 101 -17.46 3.99 1.58
C VAL A 101 -16.02 4.30 1.19
N CYS A 102 -15.16 4.66 2.14
CA CYS A 102 -13.75 4.94 1.85
C CYS A 102 -12.98 3.67 1.42
N ALA A 103 -13.24 2.53 2.05
CA ALA A 103 -12.64 1.26 1.67
C ALA A 103 -13.07 0.85 0.25
N ALA A 104 -14.35 0.96 -0.07
CA ALA A 104 -14.85 0.67 -1.41
C ALA A 104 -14.26 1.59 -2.47
N ALA A 105 -14.07 2.88 -2.17
CA ALA A 105 -13.45 3.83 -3.08
C ALA A 105 -11.98 3.48 -3.36
N ASN A 106 -11.19 3.19 -2.32
CA ASN A 106 -9.78 2.84 -2.48
C ASN A 106 -9.59 1.48 -3.16
N LEU A 107 -10.47 0.51 -2.91
CA LEU A 107 -10.51 -0.74 -3.67
C LEU A 107 -10.85 -0.50 -5.15
N ALA A 108 -11.77 0.41 -5.46
CA ALA A 108 -12.07 0.78 -6.85
C ALA A 108 -10.86 1.38 -7.55
N VAL A 109 -10.10 2.25 -6.86
CA VAL A 109 -8.83 2.81 -7.38
C VAL A 109 -7.81 1.70 -7.65
N MET A 110 -7.64 0.75 -6.73
CA MET A 110 -6.79 -0.43 -6.91
C MET A 110 -7.21 -1.27 -8.12
N PHE A 111 -8.50 -1.61 -8.22
CA PHE A 111 -9.01 -2.39 -9.34
C PHE A 111 -8.92 -1.66 -10.67
N THR A 112 -8.95 -0.33 -10.67
CA THR A 112 -8.69 0.45 -11.90
C THR A 112 -7.27 0.24 -12.40
N TRP A 113 -6.27 0.28 -11.51
CA TRP A 113 -4.90 -0.05 -11.87
C TRP A 113 -4.82 -1.44 -12.51
N VAL A 114 -5.31 -2.45 -11.79
CA VAL A 114 -5.26 -3.84 -12.25
C VAL A 114 -5.95 -3.99 -13.62
N ALA A 115 -7.14 -3.41 -13.78
CA ALA A 115 -7.87 -3.47 -15.04
C ALA A 115 -7.09 -2.83 -16.21
N VAL A 116 -6.51 -1.64 -16.00
CA VAL A 116 -5.70 -0.97 -17.04
C VAL A 116 -4.44 -1.76 -17.34
N THR A 117 -3.74 -2.28 -16.31
CA THR A 117 -2.56 -3.13 -16.49
C THR A 117 -2.89 -4.36 -17.34
N PHE A 118 -3.99 -5.04 -17.08
CA PHE A 118 -4.39 -6.20 -17.89
C PHE A 118 -4.87 -5.80 -19.30
N CYS A 119 -5.68 -4.75 -19.42
CA CYS A 119 -6.23 -4.33 -20.71
C CYS A 119 -5.14 -3.84 -21.69
N LEU A 120 -4.12 -3.16 -21.19
CA LEU A 120 -3.01 -2.65 -22.01
C LEU A 120 -1.80 -3.59 -22.00
N GLY A 121 -1.48 -4.18 -20.85
CA GLY A 121 -0.30 -4.99 -20.68
C GLY A 121 -0.38 -6.33 -21.42
N VAL A 122 -1.49 -7.05 -21.36
CA VAL A 122 -1.63 -8.34 -22.07
C VAL A 122 -1.43 -8.21 -23.57
N PRO A 123 -2.02 -7.24 -24.28
CA PRO A 123 -1.78 -7.07 -25.71
C PRO A 123 -0.34 -6.62 -26.07
N LEU A 124 0.30 -5.85 -25.19
CA LEU A 124 1.60 -5.22 -25.48
C LEU A 124 2.79 -6.02 -24.97
N LEU A 125 2.67 -6.64 -23.80
CA LEU A 125 3.76 -7.33 -23.10
C LEU A 125 3.56 -8.85 -23.05
N GLY A 126 2.38 -9.34 -23.41
CA GLY A 126 2.01 -10.76 -23.33
C GLY A 126 1.27 -11.12 -22.03
N ALA A 127 0.80 -12.35 -21.96
CA ALA A 127 0.09 -12.87 -20.80
C ALA A 127 1.03 -13.02 -19.59
N PRO A 128 0.54 -12.86 -18.35
CA PRO A 128 1.32 -13.10 -17.15
C PRO A 128 1.77 -14.58 -17.10
N LYS A 129 2.98 -14.80 -16.60
CA LYS A 129 3.56 -16.15 -16.41
C LYS A 129 3.18 -16.76 -15.07
N ILE A 130 2.76 -15.91 -14.13
CA ILE A 130 2.28 -16.30 -12.81
C ILE A 130 0.94 -17.04 -12.95
N SER A 131 0.72 -18.05 -12.11
CA SER A 131 -0.53 -18.80 -12.12
C SER A 131 -1.73 -17.94 -11.67
N ALA A 132 -2.90 -18.18 -12.26
CA ALA A 132 -4.13 -17.44 -11.90
C ALA A 132 -4.48 -17.53 -10.39
N PRO A 133 -4.36 -18.67 -9.70
CA PRO A 133 -4.58 -18.76 -8.25
C PRO A 133 -3.62 -17.86 -7.46
N GLU A 134 -2.37 -17.75 -7.88
CA GLU A 134 -1.36 -16.91 -7.23
C GLU A 134 -1.64 -15.42 -7.44
N ILE A 135 -2.05 -15.02 -8.65
CA ILE A 135 -2.51 -13.66 -8.92
C ILE A 135 -3.70 -13.31 -8.01
N LEU A 136 -4.70 -14.19 -7.92
CA LEU A 136 -5.87 -13.97 -7.08
C LEU A 136 -5.51 -13.87 -5.59
N LEU A 137 -4.61 -14.71 -5.10
CA LEU A 137 -4.13 -14.65 -3.72
C LEU A 137 -3.47 -13.30 -3.42
N ASN A 138 -2.55 -12.87 -4.27
CA ASN A 138 -1.84 -11.58 -4.06
C ASN A 138 -2.77 -10.37 -4.23
N LEU A 139 -3.74 -10.42 -5.14
CA LEU A 139 -4.77 -9.39 -5.22
C LEU A 139 -5.63 -9.33 -3.96
N ALA A 140 -5.97 -10.48 -3.37
CA ALA A 140 -6.71 -10.52 -2.11
C ALA A 140 -5.88 -9.94 -0.94
N LEU A 141 -4.59 -10.28 -0.86
CA LEU A 141 -3.67 -9.70 0.13
C LEU A 141 -3.51 -8.20 -0.08
N ALA A 142 -3.29 -7.74 -1.31
CA ALA A 142 -3.22 -6.32 -1.64
C ALA A 142 -4.51 -5.58 -1.27
N ALA A 143 -5.68 -6.16 -1.53
CA ALA A 143 -6.96 -5.58 -1.11
C ALA A 143 -7.08 -5.44 0.41
N LEU A 144 -6.62 -6.44 1.18
CA LEU A 144 -6.59 -6.37 2.65
C LEU A 144 -5.66 -5.25 3.14
N THR A 145 -4.49 -5.06 2.51
CA THR A 145 -3.58 -3.95 2.87
C THR A 145 -4.18 -2.57 2.55
N VAL A 146 -4.91 -2.44 1.44
CA VAL A 146 -5.63 -1.21 1.08
C VAL A 146 -6.73 -0.90 2.09
N VAL A 147 -7.47 -1.91 2.54
CA VAL A 147 -8.51 -1.76 3.57
C VAL A 147 -7.89 -1.36 4.91
N SER A 148 -6.77 -1.97 5.32
CA SER A 148 -6.09 -1.64 6.58
C SER A 148 -5.48 -0.23 6.54
N SER A 149 -4.86 0.18 5.44
CA SER A 149 -4.40 1.56 5.23
C SER A 149 -5.56 2.56 5.32
N THR A 150 -6.69 2.26 4.68
CA THR A 150 -7.90 3.08 4.75
C THR A 150 -8.39 3.23 6.19
N ALA A 151 -8.37 2.17 6.99
CA ALA A 151 -8.78 2.20 8.40
C ALA A 151 -7.89 3.13 9.24
N ILE A 152 -6.57 3.08 9.04
CA ILE A 152 -5.61 3.96 9.72
C ILE A 152 -5.87 5.43 9.36
N PHE A 153 -5.97 5.76 8.07
CA PHE A 153 -6.17 7.13 7.63
C PHE A 153 -7.57 7.67 8.00
N LEU A 154 -8.59 6.81 7.99
CA LEU A 154 -9.91 7.18 8.47
C LEU A 154 -9.90 7.52 9.97
N LEU A 155 -9.18 6.75 10.78
CA LEU A 155 -9.00 7.05 12.20
C LEU A 155 -8.46 8.48 12.36
N VAL A 156 -7.38 8.83 11.68
CA VAL A 156 -6.78 10.17 11.73
C VAL A 156 -7.75 11.24 11.21
N ALA A 157 -8.39 11.02 10.07
CA ALA A 157 -9.30 11.98 9.45
C ALA A 157 -10.57 12.24 10.29
N MET A 158 -11.08 11.23 10.97
CA MET A 158 -12.26 11.38 11.86
C MET A 158 -11.91 12.04 13.20
N LEU A 159 -10.64 12.00 13.60
CA LEU A 159 -10.16 12.65 14.83
C LEU A 159 -9.81 14.13 14.61
N THR A 160 -9.52 14.55 13.40
CA THR A 160 -9.26 15.94 13.06
C THR A 160 -10.55 16.63 12.58
N THR A 161 -10.78 17.86 13.02
CA THR A 161 -11.95 18.66 12.60
C THR A 161 -11.60 19.63 11.47
N ASN A 162 -10.33 19.97 11.34
CA ASN A 162 -9.84 20.89 10.33
C ASN A 162 -9.38 20.11 9.09
N LYS A 163 -9.95 20.41 7.92
CA LYS A 163 -9.65 19.76 6.66
C LYS A 163 -8.15 19.81 6.29
N ALA A 164 -7.52 20.99 6.47
CA ALA A 164 -6.11 21.15 6.15
C ALA A 164 -5.22 20.35 7.11
N ALA A 165 -5.48 20.40 8.40
CA ALA A 165 -4.74 19.62 9.40
C ALA A 165 -4.90 18.11 9.16
N SER A 166 -6.11 17.66 8.79
CA SER A 166 -6.36 16.26 8.42
C SER A 166 -5.52 15.84 7.21
N ALA A 167 -5.49 16.68 6.17
CA ALA A 167 -4.71 16.39 4.96
C ALA A 167 -3.22 16.28 5.27
N VAL A 168 -2.66 17.25 5.99
CA VAL A 168 -1.24 17.25 6.38
C VAL A 168 -0.92 16.01 7.23
N ALA A 169 -1.74 15.71 8.24
CA ALA A 169 -1.51 14.57 9.13
C ALA A 169 -1.56 13.23 8.37
N CYS A 170 -2.55 13.02 7.49
CA CYS A 170 -2.65 11.78 6.72
C CYS A 170 -1.51 11.62 5.71
N ILE A 171 -1.10 12.71 5.03
CA ILE A 171 -0.01 12.66 4.06
C ILE A 171 1.33 12.39 4.77
N LEU A 172 1.63 13.12 5.85
CA LEU A 172 2.86 12.87 6.62
C LEU A 172 2.89 11.46 7.20
N LEU A 173 1.75 10.97 7.73
CA LEU A 173 1.65 9.60 8.22
C LEU A 173 1.85 8.59 7.09
N SER A 174 1.31 8.83 5.90
CA SER A 174 1.50 7.90 4.77
C SER A 174 2.98 7.81 4.36
N LEU A 175 3.68 8.95 4.29
CA LEU A 175 5.12 8.98 4.00
C LEU A 175 5.93 8.28 5.11
N ALA A 176 5.61 8.54 6.37
CA ALA A 176 6.26 7.87 7.49
C ALA A 176 6.07 6.34 7.45
N LEU A 177 4.85 5.87 7.12
CA LEU A 177 4.56 4.45 6.99
C LEU A 177 5.30 3.82 5.80
N VAL A 178 5.41 4.51 4.66
CA VAL A 178 6.20 4.03 3.50
C VAL A 178 7.68 3.92 3.88
N ILE A 179 8.25 4.95 4.50
CA ILE A 179 9.66 4.95 4.93
C ILE A 179 9.90 3.82 5.94
N ALA A 180 9.04 3.68 6.95
CA ALA A 180 9.17 2.64 7.96
C ALA A 180 9.03 1.23 7.35
N GLY A 181 8.02 1.01 6.50
CA GLY A 181 7.82 -0.26 5.81
C GLY A 181 9.01 -0.65 4.95
N SER A 182 9.54 0.31 4.16
CA SER A 182 10.75 0.12 3.33
C SER A 182 11.97 -0.19 4.18
N TYR A 183 12.17 0.53 5.28
CA TYR A 183 13.31 0.34 6.17
C TYR A 183 13.31 -1.07 6.79
N PHE A 184 12.19 -1.50 7.38
CA PHE A 184 12.11 -2.83 7.97
C PHE A 184 12.29 -3.93 6.93
N TYR A 185 11.67 -3.79 5.76
CA TYR A 185 11.77 -4.79 4.72
C TYR A 185 13.19 -4.88 4.12
N GLN A 186 13.80 -3.75 3.75
CA GLN A 186 15.17 -3.74 3.21
C GLN A 186 16.20 -4.28 4.21
N SER A 187 16.04 -3.97 5.49
CA SER A 187 16.92 -4.52 6.53
C SER A 187 16.82 -6.05 6.65
N LEU A 188 15.67 -6.64 6.31
CA LEU A 188 15.48 -8.09 6.31
C LEU A 188 16.10 -8.77 5.07
N GLN A 189 16.31 -8.02 3.99
CA GLN A 189 16.92 -8.52 2.75
C GLN A 189 18.46 -8.55 2.79
N GLU A 190 19.07 -7.91 3.79
CA GLU A 190 20.53 -7.92 3.94
C GLU A 190 21.05 -9.37 4.05
N PRO A 191 21.95 -9.81 3.16
CA PRO A 191 22.51 -11.17 3.19
C PRO A 191 23.48 -11.34 4.36
N GLU A 192 23.66 -12.58 4.81
CA GLU A 192 24.60 -12.92 5.89
C GLU A 192 26.06 -12.61 5.52
N MET A 193 26.41 -12.85 4.26
CA MET A 193 27.75 -12.56 3.71
C MET A 193 27.64 -11.48 2.65
N THR A 194 28.60 -10.57 2.59
CA THR A 194 28.72 -9.60 1.50
C THR A 194 28.98 -10.32 0.18
N SER A 195 28.49 -9.74 -0.93
CA SER A 195 28.85 -10.26 -2.25
C SER A 195 30.35 -10.11 -2.48
N PRO A 196 30.99 -11.10 -3.19
CA PRO A 196 32.37 -10.94 -3.62
C PRO A 196 32.47 -9.69 -4.50
N GLY A 197 33.53 -8.94 -4.32
CA GLY A 197 33.73 -7.66 -5.00
C GLY A 197 35.15 -7.50 -5.52
N MET A 198 35.36 -6.50 -6.36
CA MET A 198 36.67 -6.09 -6.83
C MET A 198 36.96 -4.69 -6.31
N MET A 199 37.98 -4.52 -5.52
CA MET A 199 38.44 -3.23 -5.02
C MET A 199 39.53 -2.68 -5.90
N VAL A 200 39.43 -1.43 -6.29
CA VAL A 200 40.49 -0.71 -6.99
C VAL A 200 41.29 0.03 -5.94
N ASN A 201 42.54 -0.37 -5.72
CA ASN A 201 43.43 0.27 -4.80
C ASN A 201 43.89 1.65 -5.32
N SER A 202 44.45 2.49 -4.46
CA SER A 202 44.91 3.84 -4.81
C SER A 202 46.03 3.87 -5.86
N ASP A 203 46.70 2.74 -6.08
CA ASP A 203 47.74 2.52 -7.12
C ASP A 203 47.17 2.02 -8.47
N GLY A 204 45.81 1.87 -8.56
CA GLY A 204 45.13 1.35 -9.75
C GLY A 204 45.12 -0.19 -9.86
N SER A 205 45.69 -0.90 -8.91
CA SER A 205 45.60 -2.37 -8.87
C SER A 205 44.19 -2.82 -8.47
N MET A 206 43.74 -3.92 -9.08
CA MET A 206 42.44 -4.53 -8.75
C MET A 206 42.69 -5.73 -7.84
N GLU A 207 42.09 -5.70 -6.66
CA GLU A 207 42.12 -6.79 -5.69
C GLU A 207 40.75 -7.42 -5.53
N TRP A 208 40.69 -8.73 -5.54
CA TRP A 208 39.47 -9.47 -5.30
C TRP A 208 39.21 -9.56 -3.80
N ILE A 209 38.03 -9.11 -3.38
CA ILE A 209 37.58 -9.18 -1.99
C ILE A 209 36.68 -10.40 -1.84
N ASP A 210 37.12 -11.33 -1.00
CA ASP A 210 36.28 -12.47 -0.63
C ASP A 210 35.06 -12.02 0.21
N PRO A 211 33.94 -12.77 0.14
CA PRO A 211 32.77 -12.51 0.95
C PRO A 211 33.12 -12.42 2.43
N GLN A 212 32.68 -11.35 3.08
CA GLN A 212 32.88 -11.12 4.51
C GLN A 212 31.52 -11.11 5.25
N PRO A 213 31.49 -11.43 6.58
CA PRO A 213 30.28 -11.29 7.37
C PRO A 213 29.70 -9.88 7.26
N ASN A 214 28.42 -9.78 6.93
CA ASN A 214 27.76 -8.49 6.76
C ASN A 214 27.34 -7.90 8.11
N PRO A 215 27.91 -6.77 8.53
CA PRO A 215 27.57 -6.15 9.83
C PRO A 215 26.13 -5.65 9.90
N ARG A 216 25.43 -5.56 8.77
CA ARG A 216 24.01 -5.14 8.71
C ARG A 216 23.05 -6.32 8.75
N TYR A 217 23.55 -7.54 8.66
CA TYR A 217 22.73 -8.74 8.75
C TYR A 217 22.05 -8.84 10.12
N LEU A 218 20.75 -9.04 10.11
CA LEU A 218 19.96 -9.15 11.33
C LEU A 218 19.81 -10.61 11.76
N GLU A 219 20.17 -10.93 13.00
CA GLU A 219 20.07 -12.26 13.57
C GLU A 219 19.13 -12.31 14.78
N GLY A 220 18.68 -13.51 15.09
CA GLY A 220 17.99 -13.84 16.34
C GLY A 220 16.72 -13.06 16.61
N PRO A 221 16.51 -12.57 17.86
CA PRO A 221 15.26 -11.89 18.24
C PRO A 221 15.00 -10.57 17.49
N ILE A 222 16.06 -9.85 17.12
CA ILE A 222 15.95 -8.57 16.42
C ILE A 222 15.34 -8.80 15.02
N ARG A 223 15.78 -9.83 14.31
CA ARG A 223 15.21 -10.19 13.00
C ARG A 223 13.69 -10.45 13.11
N LYS A 224 13.27 -11.19 14.14
CA LYS A 224 11.82 -11.45 14.38
C LYS A 224 11.03 -10.17 14.63
N VAL A 225 11.60 -9.18 15.33
CA VAL A 225 10.95 -7.88 15.54
C VAL A 225 10.76 -7.16 14.21
N TYR A 226 11.77 -7.15 13.34
CA TYR A 226 11.69 -6.54 12.02
C TYR A 226 10.67 -7.26 11.12
N GLU A 227 10.61 -8.59 11.14
CA GLU A 227 9.59 -9.39 10.44
C GLU A 227 8.17 -9.01 10.90
N VAL A 228 7.95 -8.93 12.21
CA VAL A 228 6.66 -8.51 12.76
C VAL A 228 6.31 -7.07 12.35
N MET A 229 7.28 -6.15 12.42
CA MET A 229 7.05 -4.75 12.00
C MET A 229 6.72 -4.63 10.51
N ALA A 230 7.45 -5.35 9.64
CA ALA A 230 7.16 -5.39 8.21
C ALA A 230 5.76 -5.97 7.92
N MET A 231 5.29 -6.94 8.72
CA MET A 231 3.97 -7.54 8.57
C MET A 231 2.82 -6.71 9.17
N VAL A 232 3.06 -6.02 10.28
CA VAL A 232 2.03 -5.19 10.94
C VAL A 232 1.78 -3.88 10.17
N LEU A 233 2.82 -3.34 9.54
CA LEU A 233 2.69 -2.14 8.71
C LEU A 233 2.06 -2.49 7.36
N PRO A 234 0.89 -1.93 6.98
CA PRO A 234 0.28 -2.19 5.68
C PRO A 234 1.23 -1.89 4.50
N THR A 235 2.05 -0.84 4.62
CA THR A 235 3.06 -0.46 3.64
C THR A 235 4.20 -1.47 3.54
N GLY A 236 4.61 -2.09 4.64
CA GLY A 236 5.57 -3.19 4.62
C GLY A 236 5.06 -4.38 3.83
N GLN A 237 3.81 -4.80 4.08
CA GLN A 237 3.16 -5.85 3.29
C GLN A 237 3.03 -5.49 1.81
N GLN A 238 2.71 -4.22 1.49
CA GLN A 238 2.60 -3.74 0.11
C GLN A 238 3.94 -3.85 -0.63
N ILE A 239 5.04 -3.52 0.04
CA ILE A 239 6.39 -3.66 -0.51
C ILE A 239 6.74 -5.14 -0.71
N ILE A 240 6.42 -6.00 0.26
CA ILE A 240 6.65 -7.45 0.16
C ILE A 240 5.92 -8.03 -1.06
N ILE A 241 4.66 -7.67 -1.29
CA ILE A 241 3.89 -8.14 -2.45
C ILE A 241 4.54 -7.65 -3.75
N ASN A 242 5.02 -6.41 -3.79
CA ASN A 242 5.69 -5.86 -4.96
C ASN A 242 7.01 -6.57 -5.25
N ASP A 243 7.83 -6.77 -4.23
CA ASP A 243 9.21 -7.20 -4.40
C ASP A 243 9.38 -8.73 -4.51
N GLN A 244 8.40 -9.51 -4.05
CA GLN A 244 8.53 -10.98 -4.12
C GLN A 244 8.79 -11.49 -5.55
N TYR A 245 8.25 -10.83 -6.57
CA TYR A 245 8.47 -11.16 -7.98
C TYR A 245 9.74 -10.53 -8.55
N LEU A 246 10.11 -9.35 -8.10
CA LEU A 246 11.37 -8.69 -8.45
C LEU A 246 12.57 -9.45 -7.85
N ALA A 247 12.52 -9.76 -6.57
CA ALA A 247 13.60 -10.42 -5.85
C ALA A 247 13.88 -11.84 -6.36
N GLN A 248 12.84 -12.60 -6.73
CA GLN A 248 13.01 -13.96 -7.26
C GLN A 248 13.84 -13.99 -8.54
N ARG A 249 13.74 -12.97 -9.38
CA ARG A 249 14.52 -12.89 -10.64
C ARG A 249 15.90 -12.29 -10.46
N TRP A 250 16.08 -11.42 -9.46
CA TRP A 250 17.37 -10.85 -9.13
C TRP A 250 18.23 -11.77 -8.25
N SER A 251 17.64 -12.80 -7.64
CA SER A 251 18.37 -13.79 -6.82
C SER A 251 19.45 -14.54 -7.60
N ASP A 252 19.32 -14.64 -8.93
CA ASP A 252 20.34 -15.27 -9.79
C ASP A 252 21.57 -14.37 -9.99
N PHE A 253 21.43 -13.05 -9.76
CA PHE A 253 22.48 -12.06 -9.98
C PHE A 253 23.01 -11.45 -8.68
N PHE A 254 22.20 -11.42 -7.64
CA PHE A 254 22.53 -10.79 -6.35
C PHE A 254 22.15 -11.70 -5.20
N SER A 255 23.01 -11.76 -4.18
CA SER A 255 22.74 -12.52 -2.94
C SER A 255 21.72 -11.80 -2.06
N PHE A 256 20.44 -11.80 -2.47
CA PHE A 256 19.36 -11.29 -1.60
C PHE A 256 18.81 -12.41 -0.73
N THR A 257 18.55 -12.11 0.52
CA THR A 257 17.76 -12.99 1.38
C THR A 257 16.28 -12.77 1.09
N LEU A 258 15.66 -13.72 0.38
CA LEU A 258 14.21 -13.67 0.15
C LEU A 258 13.47 -13.76 1.50
N VAL A 259 12.73 -12.73 1.84
CA VAL A 259 11.84 -12.74 3.01
C VAL A 259 10.56 -13.48 2.64
N THR A 260 10.56 -14.79 2.85
CA THR A 260 9.37 -15.63 2.58
C THR A 260 8.39 -15.46 3.74
N ILE A 261 7.36 -14.66 3.54
CA ILE A 261 6.30 -14.48 4.52
C ILE A 261 5.08 -15.29 4.09
N GLN A 262 4.50 -16.02 5.03
CA GLN A 262 3.32 -16.83 4.74
C GLN A 262 2.10 -15.94 4.48
N PRO A 263 1.33 -16.16 3.39
CA PRO A 263 0.18 -15.32 3.02
C PRO A 263 -0.87 -15.18 4.11
N TRP A 264 -1.10 -16.24 4.91
CA TRP A 264 -2.09 -16.20 5.98
C TRP A 264 -1.69 -15.29 7.14
N THR A 265 -0.37 -15.15 7.45
CA THR A 265 0.11 -14.22 8.48
C THR A 265 -0.08 -12.78 8.04
N MET A 266 0.18 -12.46 6.76
CA MET A 266 -0.10 -11.15 6.19
C MET A 266 -1.59 -10.81 6.26
N ALA A 267 -2.46 -11.76 5.87
CA ALA A 267 -3.90 -11.57 5.95
C ALA A 267 -4.37 -11.33 7.40
N LEU A 268 -3.87 -12.12 8.34
CA LEU A 268 -4.20 -11.98 9.77
C LEU A 268 -3.77 -10.60 10.30
N CYS A 269 -2.54 -10.18 10.02
CA CYS A 269 -2.04 -8.87 10.45
C CYS A 269 -2.88 -7.72 9.86
N SER A 270 -3.21 -7.77 8.57
CA SER A 270 -4.06 -6.75 7.93
C SER A 270 -5.46 -6.69 8.55
N VAL A 271 -6.07 -7.84 8.85
CA VAL A 271 -7.37 -7.90 9.53
C VAL A 271 -7.28 -7.33 10.94
N LEU A 272 -6.27 -7.73 11.71
CA LEU A 272 -6.06 -7.21 13.08
C LEU A 272 -5.86 -5.70 13.10
N VAL A 273 -4.99 -5.17 12.22
CA VAL A 273 -4.77 -3.72 12.09
C VAL A 273 -6.06 -3.00 11.72
N THR A 274 -6.82 -3.55 10.76
CA THR A 274 -8.12 -2.98 10.37
C THR A 274 -9.08 -2.92 11.54
N VAL A 275 -9.27 -4.03 12.25
CA VAL A 275 -10.20 -4.13 13.38
C VAL A 275 -9.78 -3.17 14.49
N LEU A 276 -8.49 -3.14 14.85
CA LEU A 276 -7.97 -2.25 15.89
C LEU A 276 -8.12 -0.78 15.52
N ALA A 277 -7.79 -0.39 14.29
CA ALA A 277 -7.91 0.99 13.83
C ALA A 277 -9.37 1.45 13.77
N VAL A 278 -10.27 0.62 13.24
CA VAL A 278 -11.70 0.93 13.15
C VAL A 278 -12.34 0.98 14.54
N TRP A 279 -12.04 0.02 15.40
CA TRP A 279 -12.59 -0.01 16.76
C TRP A 279 -12.12 1.20 17.58
N THR A 280 -10.81 1.45 17.58
CA THR A 280 -10.21 2.58 18.31
C THR A 280 -10.78 3.90 17.80
N GLY A 281 -10.80 4.08 16.48
CA GLY A 281 -11.31 5.30 15.85
C GLY A 281 -12.80 5.54 16.17
N ALA A 282 -13.62 4.51 16.09
CA ALA A 282 -15.04 4.61 16.42
C ALA A 282 -15.27 4.84 17.92
N ALA A 283 -14.47 4.23 18.80
CA ALA A 283 -14.55 4.44 20.26
C ALA A 283 -14.20 5.88 20.66
N ILE A 284 -13.11 6.43 20.05
CA ILE A 284 -12.72 7.83 20.31
C ILE A 284 -13.75 8.80 19.71
N PHE A 285 -14.21 8.55 18.47
CA PHE A 285 -15.22 9.37 17.81
C PHE A 285 -16.52 9.42 18.61
N ARG A 286 -16.88 8.35 19.35
CA ARG A 286 -18.03 8.33 20.22
C ARG A 286 -17.96 9.37 21.35
N ARG A 287 -16.75 9.65 21.85
CA ARG A 287 -16.52 10.57 22.98
C ARG A 287 -16.21 12.00 22.53
N LYS A 288 -15.97 12.20 21.23
CA LYS A 288 -15.54 13.49 20.69
C LYS A 288 -16.69 14.50 20.64
N ASP A 289 -16.48 15.69 21.17
CA ASP A 289 -17.41 16.81 20.98
C ASP A 289 -17.23 17.39 19.58
N LEU A 290 -18.32 17.42 18.83
CA LEU A 290 -18.39 18.06 17.51
C LEU A 290 -18.93 19.48 17.70
N LYS A 291 -18.02 20.43 17.95
CA LYS A 291 -18.37 21.86 18.01
C LYS A 291 -18.72 22.42 16.64
#